data_ec0691d2c63c08181ca92b755c99e813
#
_entry.id   ec0691d2c63c08181ca92b755c99e813
#
_cell.length_a   1.000
_cell.length_b   1.000
_cell.length_c   1.000
_cell.angle_alpha   90.00
_cell.angle_beta   90.00
_cell.angle_gamma   90.00
#
_symmetry.space_group_name_H-M   'P 1'
#
loop_
_entity.id
_entity.type
_entity.pdbx_description
1 polymer ?
#
loop_
_entity_poly.entity_id
_entity_poly.type
_entity_poly.pdbx_seq_one_letter_code
_entity_poly.pdbx_strand_id
1 'polypeptide(L)'
;MAKQFKPETLCVQAGWTPKKGEPRVLPIYQSTTFKYDTSEQMARLFDLEDSGYFYTRLQNPTNDAVAAKIAALEGGVAAMLTSSGQAANFYAIFNICQAGDHFVCSSTIYGGTFNLFGVTMKKLGVDVTFVNPDAPEEEISAAFRPNTKALFGETISNPTLEVLDIEKFARIAHKHGVPLIVDNTFPHSYQLPPV
;
A
#
# COMPACT_ATOMS: atom_id res chain seq x y z
N MET A 1 14.36 -12.86 -21.90
CA MET A 1 13.19 -12.94 -21.02
C MET A 1 13.70 -13.01 -19.60
N ALA A 2 13.27 -12.11 -18.70
CA ALA A 2 13.60 -12.21 -17.29
C ALA A 2 13.06 -13.52 -16.73
N LYS A 3 13.83 -14.21 -15.92
CA LYS A 3 13.47 -15.51 -15.34
C LYS A 3 12.34 -15.27 -14.34
N GLN A 4 11.13 -15.73 -14.67
CA GLN A 4 9.98 -15.61 -13.76
C GLN A 4 10.13 -16.70 -12.69
N PHE A 5 10.35 -16.29 -11.46
CA PHE A 5 10.43 -17.18 -10.30
C PHE A 5 9.03 -17.56 -9.80
N LYS A 6 8.91 -18.76 -9.23
CA LYS A 6 7.69 -19.17 -8.52
C LYS A 6 7.53 -18.39 -7.21
N PRO A 7 6.29 -18.23 -6.69
CA PRO A 7 6.03 -17.53 -5.44
C PRO A 7 6.88 -18.01 -4.26
N GLU A 8 7.09 -19.32 -4.13
CA GLU A 8 7.92 -19.89 -3.06
C GLU A 8 9.38 -19.42 -3.15
N THR A 9 9.90 -19.29 -4.37
CA THR A 9 11.25 -18.75 -4.59
C THR A 9 11.31 -17.27 -4.27
N LEU A 10 10.28 -16.50 -4.62
CA LEU A 10 10.18 -15.07 -4.28
C LEU A 10 10.11 -14.86 -2.77
N CYS A 11 9.34 -15.68 -2.03
CA CYS A 11 9.29 -15.63 -0.57
C CYS A 11 10.68 -15.74 0.07
N VAL A 12 11.56 -16.56 -0.49
CA VAL A 12 12.90 -16.77 0.06
C VAL A 12 13.91 -15.74 -0.46
N GLN A 13 13.92 -15.45 -1.77
CA GLN A 13 15.02 -14.77 -2.43
C GLN A 13 14.73 -13.33 -2.87
N ALA A 14 13.49 -12.90 -3.01
CA ALA A 14 13.19 -11.54 -3.44
C ALA A 14 13.61 -10.49 -2.40
N GLY A 15 13.86 -9.27 -2.87
CA GLY A 15 14.20 -8.11 -2.05
C GLY A 15 15.67 -7.96 -1.67
N TRP A 16 16.49 -9.02 -1.81
CA TRP A 16 17.91 -8.94 -1.54
C TRP A 16 18.74 -9.75 -2.54
N THR A 17 19.71 -9.11 -3.17
CA THR A 17 20.68 -9.76 -4.05
C THR A 17 22.08 -9.45 -3.55
N PRO A 18 22.72 -10.40 -2.83
CA PRO A 18 24.05 -10.17 -2.27
C PRO A 18 25.12 -10.08 -3.37
N LYS A 19 26.07 -9.18 -3.19
CA LYS A 19 27.30 -9.08 -4.00
C LYS A 19 28.35 -10.06 -3.47
N LYS A 20 29.46 -10.16 -4.20
CA LYS A 20 30.60 -11.01 -3.77
C LYS A 20 31.10 -10.56 -2.39
N GLY A 21 31.11 -11.49 -1.44
CA GLY A 21 31.56 -11.24 -0.06
C GLY A 21 30.49 -10.69 0.89
N GLU A 22 29.30 -10.39 0.40
CA GLU A 22 28.17 -9.98 1.24
C GLU A 22 27.44 -11.20 1.83
N PRO A 23 26.76 -11.04 2.97
CA PRO A 23 25.93 -12.09 3.56
C PRO A 23 24.80 -12.51 2.64
N ARG A 24 24.46 -13.79 2.61
CA ARG A 24 23.29 -14.28 1.85
C ARG A 24 21.98 -13.73 2.38
N VAL A 25 21.88 -13.52 3.68
CA VAL A 25 20.74 -12.89 4.35
C VAL A 25 21.10 -11.45 4.63
N LEU A 26 20.20 -10.53 4.29
CA LEU A 26 20.41 -9.12 4.59
C LEU A 26 20.57 -8.90 6.10
N PRO A 27 21.65 -8.24 6.57
CA PRO A 27 21.78 -7.83 7.97
C PRO A 27 20.69 -6.84 8.39
N ILE A 28 20.33 -6.86 9.68
CA ILE A 28 19.43 -5.83 10.24
C ILE A 28 20.23 -4.55 10.48
N TYR A 29 19.89 -3.49 9.77
CA TYR A 29 20.51 -2.17 9.87
C TYR A 29 19.83 -1.33 10.96
N GLN A 30 20.27 -1.45 12.20
CA GLN A 30 19.79 -0.65 13.34
C GLN A 30 20.57 0.66 13.45
N SER A 31 20.50 1.51 12.45
CA SER A 31 21.16 2.80 12.43
C SER A 31 20.17 3.91 12.06
N THR A 32 20.27 5.06 12.73
CA THR A 32 19.47 6.25 12.39
C THR A 32 20.08 6.98 11.20
N THR A 33 21.40 7.06 11.15
CA THR A 33 22.17 7.81 10.13
C THR A 33 23.19 6.91 9.48
N PHE A 34 23.66 7.31 8.29
CA PHE A 34 24.66 6.62 7.52
C PHE A 34 25.84 7.54 7.22
N LYS A 35 27.04 6.96 7.02
CA LYS A 35 28.24 7.72 6.71
C LYS A 35 28.22 8.14 5.23
N TYR A 36 28.66 9.35 4.96
CA TYR A 36 29.04 9.85 3.63
C TYR A 36 30.52 10.18 3.60
N ASP A 37 31.09 10.26 2.38
CA ASP A 37 32.52 10.52 2.23
C ASP A 37 32.82 12.02 2.20
N THR A 38 31.93 12.85 1.65
CA THR A 38 32.11 14.32 1.55
C THR A 38 30.79 15.06 1.82
N SER A 39 30.90 16.36 2.13
CA SER A 39 29.75 17.27 2.30
C SER A 39 28.99 17.45 0.99
N GLU A 40 29.67 17.42 -0.14
CA GLU A 40 29.07 17.55 -1.46
C GLU A 40 28.23 16.31 -1.82
N GLN A 41 28.68 15.11 -1.45
CA GLN A 41 27.89 13.89 -1.58
C GLN A 41 26.63 13.97 -0.71
N MET A 42 26.75 14.43 0.53
CA MET A 42 25.61 14.61 1.41
C MET A 42 24.60 15.61 0.82
N ALA A 43 25.06 16.74 0.29
CA ALA A 43 24.17 17.73 -0.33
C ALA A 43 23.38 17.10 -1.49
N ARG A 44 24.03 16.39 -2.40
CA ARG A 44 23.35 15.71 -3.52
C ARG A 44 22.33 14.66 -3.07
N LEU A 45 22.60 13.93 -1.97
CA LEU A 45 21.64 12.98 -1.40
C LEU A 45 20.38 13.70 -0.86
N PHE A 46 20.56 14.85 -0.19
CA PHE A 46 19.45 15.66 0.31
C PHE A 46 18.65 16.33 -0.81
N ASP A 47 19.32 16.74 -1.89
CA ASP A 47 18.70 17.33 -3.08
C ASP A 47 18.08 16.26 -4.02
N LEU A 48 18.17 14.97 -3.65
CA LEU A 48 17.70 13.83 -4.44
C LEU A 48 18.36 13.70 -5.83
N GLU A 49 19.53 14.27 -5.99
CA GLU A 49 20.35 14.17 -7.20
C GLU A 49 21.19 12.90 -7.24
N ASP A 50 21.38 12.27 -6.08
CA ASP A 50 22.12 11.02 -5.93
C ASP A 50 21.28 10.01 -5.13
N SER A 51 21.58 8.71 -5.29
CA SER A 51 20.91 7.63 -4.57
C SER A 51 21.80 7.10 -3.46
N GLY A 52 21.23 6.87 -2.28
CA GLY A 52 21.94 6.30 -1.14
C GLY A 52 21.22 6.51 0.18
N TYR A 53 21.70 5.80 1.20
CA TYR A 53 21.14 5.90 2.54
C TYR A 53 21.79 7.04 3.31
N PHE A 54 20.99 7.88 3.95
CA PHE A 54 21.49 8.95 4.81
C PHE A 54 20.71 9.06 6.13
N TYR A 55 19.42 8.72 6.14
CA TYR A 55 18.59 8.78 7.34
C TYR A 55 17.46 7.74 7.30
N THR A 56 17.36 6.91 8.33
CA THR A 56 16.44 5.76 8.39
C THR A 56 14.96 6.12 8.27
N ARG A 57 14.54 7.30 8.71
CA ARG A 57 13.15 7.75 8.52
C ARG A 57 12.75 7.83 7.05
N LEU A 58 13.72 8.10 6.17
CA LEU A 58 13.50 8.21 4.73
C LEU A 58 13.79 6.88 4.03
N GLN A 59 14.91 6.24 4.33
CA GLN A 59 15.35 5.00 3.69
C GLN A 59 16.23 4.18 4.63
N ASN A 60 16.06 2.86 4.60
CA ASN A 60 16.91 1.93 5.33
C ASN A 60 17.03 0.61 4.54
N PRO A 61 18.24 0.03 4.42
CA PRO A 61 18.44 -1.19 3.63
C PRO A 61 17.52 -2.35 4.03
N THR A 62 17.22 -2.50 5.33
CA THR A 62 16.33 -3.56 5.82
C THR A 62 14.89 -3.32 5.38
N ASN A 63 14.39 -2.09 5.53
CA ASN A 63 13.03 -1.73 5.12
C ASN A 63 12.86 -1.87 3.61
N ASP A 64 13.84 -1.40 2.84
CA ASP A 64 13.80 -1.43 1.38
C ASP A 64 13.80 -2.87 0.84
N ALA A 65 14.59 -3.76 1.46
CA ALA A 65 14.60 -5.18 1.07
C ALA A 65 13.25 -5.87 1.36
N VAL A 66 12.61 -5.55 2.48
CA VAL A 66 11.27 -6.07 2.80
C VAL A 66 10.23 -5.50 1.85
N ALA A 67 10.26 -4.18 1.61
CA ALA A 67 9.36 -3.52 0.67
C ALA A 67 9.49 -4.11 -0.74
N ALA A 68 10.72 -4.28 -1.24
CA ALA A 68 10.98 -4.89 -2.54
C ALA A 68 10.48 -6.34 -2.63
N LYS A 69 10.59 -7.11 -1.53
CA LYS A 69 10.05 -8.48 -1.47
C LYS A 69 8.52 -8.48 -1.56
N ILE A 70 7.85 -7.63 -0.80
CA ILE A 70 6.38 -7.52 -0.86
C ILE A 70 5.93 -7.08 -2.25
N ALA A 71 6.56 -6.06 -2.84
CA ALA A 71 6.26 -5.63 -4.20
C ALA A 71 6.42 -6.78 -5.22
N ALA A 72 7.47 -7.60 -5.09
CA ALA A 72 7.68 -8.75 -5.97
C ALA A 72 6.62 -9.85 -5.80
N LEU A 73 6.12 -10.06 -4.59
CA LEU A 73 5.07 -11.04 -4.28
C LEU A 73 3.69 -10.58 -4.75
N GLU A 74 3.43 -9.28 -4.66
CA GLU A 74 2.17 -8.65 -5.12
C GLU A 74 2.17 -8.37 -6.64
N GLY A 75 3.30 -8.53 -7.34
CA GLY A 75 3.41 -8.11 -8.74
C GLY A 75 3.41 -6.59 -8.92
N GLY A 76 3.53 -5.84 -7.82
CA GLY A 76 3.48 -4.38 -7.79
C GLY A 76 4.79 -3.71 -8.22
N VAL A 77 4.71 -2.42 -8.54
CA VAL A 77 5.87 -1.62 -8.98
C VAL A 77 6.76 -1.18 -7.81
N ALA A 78 6.17 -1.00 -6.62
CA ALA A 78 6.87 -0.61 -5.39
C ALA A 78 6.02 -0.94 -4.16
N ALA A 79 6.65 -0.89 -2.98
CA ALA A 79 5.96 -0.98 -1.70
C ALA A 79 6.60 -0.02 -0.69
N MET A 80 5.84 0.36 0.33
CA MET A 80 6.29 1.17 1.45
C MET A 80 5.86 0.51 2.75
N LEU A 81 6.75 0.44 3.73
CA LEU A 81 6.44 -0.08 5.05
C LEU A 81 5.91 1.03 5.96
N THR A 82 4.92 0.70 6.76
CA THR A 82 4.34 1.57 7.77
C THR A 82 4.37 0.92 9.15
N SER A 83 4.12 1.70 10.19
CA SER A 83 4.14 1.23 11.58
C SER A 83 2.92 0.35 11.95
N SER A 84 1.88 0.36 11.12
CA SER A 84 0.65 -0.45 11.33
C SER A 84 -0.20 -0.49 10.06
N GLY A 85 -1.12 -1.47 9.95
CA GLY A 85 -2.13 -1.50 8.89
C GLY A 85 -3.03 -0.26 8.90
N GLN A 86 -3.37 0.29 10.07
CA GLN A 86 -4.12 1.55 10.15
C GLN A 86 -3.35 2.73 9.57
N ALA A 87 -2.03 2.78 9.76
CA ALA A 87 -1.19 3.79 9.12
C ALA A 87 -1.14 3.58 7.60
N ALA A 88 -1.10 2.33 7.12
CA ALA A 88 -1.17 2.03 5.70
C ALA A 88 -2.49 2.52 5.09
N ASN A 89 -3.63 2.20 5.69
CA ASN A 89 -4.95 2.64 5.25
C ASN A 89 -5.08 4.17 5.26
N PHE A 90 -4.57 4.82 6.32
CA PHE A 90 -4.55 6.28 6.41
C PHE A 90 -3.75 6.90 5.27
N TYR A 91 -2.51 6.47 5.07
CA TYR A 91 -1.63 7.04 4.03
C TYR A 91 -2.11 6.73 2.62
N ALA A 92 -2.70 5.55 2.36
CA ALA A 92 -3.24 5.21 1.06
C ALA A 92 -4.33 6.21 0.61
N ILE A 93 -5.23 6.58 1.53
CA ILE A 93 -6.27 7.59 1.23
C ILE A 93 -5.72 9.01 1.28
N PHE A 94 -4.94 9.36 2.32
CA PHE A 94 -4.45 10.73 2.52
C PHE A 94 -3.47 11.19 1.44
N ASN A 95 -2.77 10.24 0.79
CA ASN A 95 -1.89 10.56 -0.33
C ASN A 95 -2.62 11.06 -1.58
N ILE A 96 -3.86 10.64 -1.79
CA ILE A 96 -4.64 10.96 -3.00
C ILE A 96 -5.84 11.87 -2.73
N CYS A 97 -6.25 12.00 -1.47
CA CYS A 97 -7.36 12.86 -1.05
C CYS A 97 -6.86 14.05 -0.23
N GLN A 98 -7.42 15.21 -0.50
CA GLN A 98 -7.26 16.44 0.30
C GLN A 98 -8.60 16.88 0.88
N ALA A 99 -8.60 17.93 1.70
CA ALA A 99 -9.84 18.50 2.22
C ALA A 99 -10.78 18.92 1.09
N GLY A 100 -12.02 18.47 1.14
CA GLY A 100 -13.03 18.62 0.10
C GLY A 100 -13.15 17.46 -0.87
N ASP A 101 -12.23 16.49 -0.82
CA ASP A 101 -12.33 15.26 -1.62
C ASP A 101 -13.20 14.19 -0.95
N HIS A 102 -13.57 13.20 -1.75
CA HIS A 102 -14.44 12.10 -1.38
C HIS A 102 -13.87 10.76 -1.87
N PHE A 103 -14.19 9.68 -1.17
CA PHE A 103 -13.98 8.31 -1.66
C PHE A 103 -15.16 7.41 -1.30
N VAL A 104 -15.34 6.34 -2.06
CA VAL A 104 -16.33 5.31 -1.79
C VAL A 104 -15.65 4.14 -1.08
N CYS A 105 -16.32 3.53 -0.12
CA CYS A 105 -15.76 2.45 0.68
C CYS A 105 -16.79 1.33 0.90
N SER A 106 -16.36 0.07 0.82
CA SER A 106 -17.19 -1.02 1.31
C SER A 106 -17.59 -0.80 2.77
N SER A 107 -18.83 -1.10 3.12
CA SER A 107 -19.32 -1.03 4.50
C SER A 107 -18.83 -2.21 5.35
N THR A 108 -18.42 -3.30 4.71
CA THR A 108 -17.94 -4.53 5.37
C THR A 108 -16.42 -4.52 5.44
N ILE A 109 -15.87 -3.69 6.32
CA ILE A 109 -14.44 -3.56 6.59
C ILE A 109 -14.18 -3.61 8.09
N TYR A 110 -12.92 -3.78 8.48
CA TYR A 110 -12.50 -3.75 9.87
C TYR A 110 -13.02 -2.50 10.60
N GLY A 111 -13.61 -2.69 11.78
CA GLY A 111 -14.25 -1.60 12.54
C GLY A 111 -13.32 -0.43 12.86
N GLY A 112 -12.01 -0.68 13.06
CA GLY A 112 -11.01 0.37 13.24
C GLY A 112 -10.85 1.22 11.97
N THR A 113 -10.86 0.62 10.78
CA THR A 113 -10.79 1.30 9.49
C THR A 113 -12.10 2.05 9.20
N PHE A 114 -13.24 1.46 9.52
CA PHE A 114 -14.54 2.13 9.41
C PHE A 114 -14.57 3.43 10.24
N ASN A 115 -14.09 3.38 11.49
CA ASN A 115 -13.99 4.56 12.34
C ASN A 115 -12.92 5.57 11.85
N LEU A 116 -11.77 5.08 11.35
CA LEU A 116 -10.75 5.93 10.74
C LEU A 116 -11.36 6.77 9.61
N PHE A 117 -12.08 6.13 8.70
CA PHE A 117 -12.65 6.77 7.52
C PHE A 117 -13.88 7.64 7.86
N GLY A 118 -14.83 7.09 8.62
CA GLY A 118 -16.09 7.78 8.92
C GLY A 118 -15.97 8.92 9.93
N VAL A 119 -14.94 8.90 10.79
CA VAL A 119 -14.78 9.89 11.87
C VAL A 119 -13.48 10.69 11.72
N THR A 120 -12.33 10.02 11.63
CA THR A 120 -11.04 10.72 11.67
C THR A 120 -10.76 11.46 10.37
N MET A 121 -10.92 10.80 9.21
CA MET A 121 -10.71 11.44 7.91
C MET A 121 -11.70 12.58 7.66
N LYS A 122 -12.92 12.44 8.15
CA LYS A 122 -13.94 13.50 8.07
C LYS A 122 -13.53 14.76 8.83
N LYS A 123 -12.82 14.65 9.97
CA LYS A 123 -12.24 15.80 10.68
C LYS A 123 -11.16 16.51 9.87
N LEU A 124 -10.52 15.81 8.94
CA LEU A 124 -9.52 16.34 8.01
C LEU A 124 -10.16 16.88 6.71
N GLY A 125 -11.49 16.89 6.64
CA GLY A 125 -12.23 17.39 5.48
C GLY A 125 -12.35 16.40 4.32
N VAL A 126 -11.96 15.14 4.50
CA VAL A 126 -12.14 14.07 3.50
C VAL A 126 -13.43 13.31 3.83
N ASP A 127 -14.34 13.24 2.84
CA ASP A 127 -15.65 12.61 3.01
C ASP A 127 -15.64 11.17 2.47
N VAL A 128 -16.51 10.32 3.03
CA VAL A 128 -16.65 8.92 2.63
C VAL A 128 -18.12 8.54 2.48
N THR A 129 -18.43 7.75 1.44
CA THR A 129 -19.72 7.05 1.33
C THR A 129 -19.49 5.55 1.45
N PHE A 130 -20.10 4.93 2.48
CA PHE A 130 -20.07 3.49 2.64
C PHE A 130 -21.17 2.83 1.80
N VAL A 131 -20.80 1.76 1.09
CA VAL A 131 -21.70 0.99 0.22
C VAL A 131 -21.71 -0.49 0.61
N ASN A 132 -22.84 -1.15 0.42
CA ASN A 132 -22.91 -2.59 0.55
C ASN A 132 -22.11 -3.24 -0.60
N PRO A 133 -21.08 -4.07 -0.34
CA PRO A 133 -20.28 -4.69 -1.40
C PRO A 133 -21.10 -5.67 -2.26
N ASP A 134 -22.19 -6.23 -1.75
CA ASP A 134 -23.08 -7.15 -2.48
C ASP A 134 -24.14 -6.41 -3.33
N ALA A 135 -24.25 -5.09 -3.17
CA ALA A 135 -25.21 -4.30 -3.97
C ALA A 135 -24.92 -4.40 -5.48
N PRO A 136 -25.91 -4.19 -6.36
CA PRO A 136 -25.69 -4.09 -7.80
C PRO A 136 -24.64 -3.02 -8.16
N GLU A 137 -23.93 -3.22 -9.28
CA GLU A 137 -22.88 -2.29 -9.73
C GLU A 137 -23.41 -0.85 -9.91
N GLU A 138 -24.64 -0.71 -10.37
CA GLU A 138 -25.30 0.58 -10.57
C GLU A 138 -25.49 1.33 -9.25
N GLU A 139 -25.82 0.62 -8.18
CA GLU A 139 -26.02 1.21 -6.86
C GLU A 139 -24.69 1.67 -6.26
N ILE A 140 -23.64 0.84 -6.36
CA ILE A 140 -22.28 1.22 -5.93
C ILE A 140 -21.79 2.41 -6.75
N SER A 141 -22.00 2.38 -8.07
CA SER A 141 -21.61 3.44 -8.99
C SER A 141 -22.31 4.76 -8.69
N ALA A 142 -23.56 4.72 -8.23
CA ALA A 142 -24.34 5.91 -7.87
C ALA A 142 -23.79 6.65 -6.63
N ALA A 143 -22.93 5.99 -5.82
CA ALA A 143 -22.26 6.63 -4.68
C ALA A 143 -21.11 7.54 -5.09
N PHE A 144 -20.65 7.47 -6.35
CA PHE A 144 -19.53 8.29 -6.83
C PHE A 144 -19.99 9.74 -7.10
N ARG A 145 -19.13 10.67 -6.76
CA ARG A 145 -19.29 12.12 -6.91
C ARG A 145 -18.19 12.67 -7.83
N PRO A 146 -18.32 13.89 -8.37
CA PRO A 146 -17.25 14.49 -9.19
C PRO A 146 -15.89 14.63 -8.49
N ASN A 147 -15.88 14.72 -7.15
CA ASN A 147 -14.70 14.80 -6.31
C ASN A 147 -14.29 13.45 -5.69
N THR A 148 -14.82 12.33 -6.15
CA THR A 148 -14.41 10.98 -5.69
C THR A 148 -13.02 10.66 -6.25
N LYS A 149 -12.13 10.18 -5.37
CA LYS A 149 -10.72 9.89 -5.69
C LYS A 149 -10.35 8.41 -5.63
N ALA A 150 -11.14 7.59 -4.95
CA ALA A 150 -10.87 6.16 -4.81
C ALA A 150 -12.14 5.35 -4.53
N LEU A 151 -12.05 4.05 -4.77
CA LEU A 151 -12.90 3.03 -4.19
C LEU A 151 -12.04 2.16 -3.25
N PHE A 152 -12.53 1.89 -2.04
CA PHE A 152 -11.81 1.09 -1.04
C PHE A 152 -12.61 -0.16 -0.65
N GLY A 153 -11.93 -1.29 -0.45
CA GLY A 153 -12.50 -2.52 0.07
C GLY A 153 -11.50 -3.33 0.89
N GLU A 154 -11.99 -4.33 1.60
CA GLU A 154 -11.18 -5.31 2.33
C GLU A 154 -11.46 -6.70 1.75
N THR A 155 -10.42 -7.46 1.43
CA THR A 155 -10.54 -8.76 0.73
C THR A 155 -11.42 -9.75 1.47
N ILE A 156 -11.20 -9.89 2.78
CA ILE A 156 -12.02 -10.68 3.70
C ILE A 156 -12.30 -9.82 4.91
N SER A 157 -13.56 -9.43 5.09
CA SER A 157 -13.96 -8.48 6.12
C SER A 157 -13.84 -9.04 7.55
N ASN A 158 -13.47 -8.18 8.48
CA ASN A 158 -13.41 -8.46 9.91
C ASN A 158 -14.50 -7.68 10.65
N PRO A 159 -15.51 -8.33 11.33
CA PRO A 159 -15.55 -9.76 11.70
C PRO A 159 -16.47 -10.62 10.83
N THR A 160 -17.10 -10.09 9.79
CA THR A 160 -18.21 -10.77 9.09
C THR A 160 -17.75 -11.88 8.16
N LEU A 161 -16.44 -11.92 7.79
CA LEU A 161 -15.81 -12.89 6.89
C LEU A 161 -16.42 -12.88 5.47
N GLU A 162 -17.05 -11.79 5.09
CA GLU A 162 -17.52 -11.58 3.72
C GLU A 162 -16.33 -11.38 2.77
N VAL A 163 -16.38 -12.02 1.61
CA VAL A 163 -15.32 -11.97 0.61
C VAL A 163 -15.69 -10.94 -0.45
N LEU A 164 -14.82 -9.96 -0.66
CA LEU A 164 -15.00 -8.91 -1.66
C LEU A 164 -14.86 -9.47 -3.07
N ASP A 165 -15.80 -9.16 -3.96
CA ASP A 165 -15.62 -9.31 -5.41
C ASP A 165 -14.71 -8.20 -5.93
N ILE A 166 -13.38 -8.48 -5.89
CA ILE A 166 -12.35 -7.51 -6.30
C ILE A 166 -12.52 -7.11 -7.77
N GLU A 167 -12.86 -8.06 -8.66
CA GLU A 167 -13.03 -7.77 -10.08
C GLU A 167 -14.20 -6.79 -10.32
N LYS A 168 -15.33 -7.00 -9.63
CA LYS A 168 -16.48 -6.09 -9.65
C LYS A 168 -16.07 -4.69 -9.19
N PHE A 169 -15.39 -4.60 -8.05
CA PHE A 169 -14.94 -3.30 -7.51
C PHE A 169 -13.93 -2.63 -8.43
N ALA A 170 -13.00 -3.38 -9.01
CA ALA A 170 -12.04 -2.86 -9.99
C ALA A 170 -12.73 -2.29 -11.23
N ARG A 171 -13.69 -3.02 -11.81
CA ARG A 171 -14.46 -2.53 -12.96
C ARG A 171 -15.18 -1.23 -12.64
N ILE A 172 -15.82 -1.12 -11.46
CA ILE A 172 -16.52 0.10 -11.04
C ILE A 172 -15.53 1.25 -10.88
N ALA A 173 -14.44 1.06 -10.11
CA ALA A 173 -13.43 2.08 -9.87
C ALA A 173 -12.85 2.62 -11.20
N HIS A 174 -12.42 1.72 -12.08
CA HIS A 174 -11.83 2.09 -13.37
C HIS A 174 -12.82 2.78 -14.32
N LYS A 175 -14.10 2.39 -14.30
CA LYS A 175 -15.15 3.09 -15.04
C LYS A 175 -15.29 4.55 -14.63
N HIS A 176 -15.04 4.86 -13.35
CA HIS A 176 -15.04 6.23 -12.81
C HIS A 176 -13.65 6.91 -12.87
N GLY A 177 -12.64 6.24 -13.44
CA GLY A 177 -11.28 6.79 -13.59
C GLY A 177 -10.52 6.94 -12.27
N VAL A 178 -10.86 6.16 -11.24
CA VAL A 178 -10.20 6.18 -9.93
C VAL A 178 -9.59 4.82 -9.60
N PRO A 179 -8.55 4.75 -8.73
CA PRO A 179 -7.99 3.49 -8.29
C PRO A 179 -8.94 2.74 -7.34
N LEU A 180 -8.83 1.39 -7.37
CA LEU A 180 -9.28 0.53 -6.29
C LEU A 180 -8.13 0.37 -5.29
N ILE A 181 -8.42 0.53 -4.00
CA ILE A 181 -7.52 0.25 -2.89
C ILE A 181 -8.08 -0.93 -2.12
N VAL A 182 -7.25 -1.95 -1.90
CA VAL A 182 -7.68 -3.19 -1.23
C VAL A 182 -6.82 -3.44 0.01
N ASP A 183 -7.47 -3.56 1.17
CA ASP A 183 -6.85 -4.08 2.38
C ASP A 183 -6.83 -5.62 2.31
N ASN A 184 -5.64 -6.19 2.12
CA ASN A 184 -5.43 -7.64 1.95
C ASN A 184 -4.81 -8.27 3.20
N THR A 185 -5.21 -7.84 4.39
CA THR A 185 -4.61 -8.24 5.66
C THR A 185 -4.74 -9.75 5.93
N PHE A 186 -5.90 -10.37 5.69
CA PHE A 186 -6.12 -11.78 6.03
C PHE A 186 -5.49 -12.74 5.02
N PRO A 187 -5.74 -12.65 3.70
CA PRO A 187 -5.21 -13.63 2.75
C PRO A 187 -3.71 -13.48 2.52
N HIS A 188 -3.16 -12.28 2.63
CA HIS A 188 -1.81 -11.86 2.25
C HIS A 188 -1.36 -12.32 0.84
N SER A 189 -0.27 -11.75 0.36
CA SER A 189 0.25 -11.85 -1.02
C SER A 189 0.47 -13.27 -1.56
N TYR A 190 0.76 -14.24 -0.68
CA TYR A 190 1.01 -15.62 -1.10
C TYR A 190 -0.28 -16.38 -1.39
N GLN A 191 -1.34 -16.12 -0.64
CA GLN A 191 -2.63 -16.83 -0.78
C GLN A 191 -3.52 -16.19 -1.85
N LEU A 192 -3.54 -14.89 -1.91
CA LEU A 192 -4.33 -14.12 -2.87
C LEU A 192 -3.60 -12.81 -3.20
N PRO A 193 -2.82 -12.77 -4.28
CA PRO A 193 -2.34 -11.50 -4.80
C PRO A 193 -3.54 -10.72 -5.36
N PRO A 194 -3.81 -9.49 -4.90
CA PRO A 194 -4.97 -8.71 -5.36
C PRO A 194 -4.75 -8.02 -6.71
N VAL A 195 -3.58 -8.20 -7.33
CA VAL A 195 -3.21 -7.60 -8.62
C VAL A 195 -2.89 -8.68 -9.65
#